data_6f3fe3e8310c2db7196f39cc05aa0e95
#
_entry.id   6f3fe3e8310c2db7196f39cc05aa0e95
#
_cell.length_a   1.000
_cell.length_b   1.000
_cell.length_c   1.000
_cell.angle_alpha   90.00
_cell.angle_beta   90.00
_cell.angle_gamma   90.00
#
_symmetry.space_group_name_H-M   'P 1'
#
loop_
_entity.id
_entity.type
_entity.pdbx_description
1 polymer ?
#
loop_
_entity_poly.entity_id
_entity_poly.type
_entity_poly.pdbx_seq_one_letter_code
_entity_poly.pdbx_strand_id
1 'polypeptide(L)'
;LIQDQYAAIVELVKNCYDADSKYAQITFKKIPEKDCLEIKIEDNGHGMSPEDVINKWLVPSTDDKLRKKRSPMGRVLQGRKGIGRYAASILGDDLKLDTIDKNGNETSIYVKWSDLLKYEHLDQIKVPIKTQKTDNSSGTMLVICSKISQNDYWTLDAFKKLRFELKKLVPPTNVENYDDTFQIELGFDDFFDDKELNIVETIKPYPILNLYDYRISGTILSDGKGILKYENQKITNGEVE
;
A
#
# COMPACT_ATOMS: atom_id res chain seq x y z
N LEU A 1 -6.58 -11.50 12.66
CA LEU A 1 -7.29 -11.60 11.38
C LEU A 1 -7.72 -10.19 10.99
N ILE A 2 -7.58 -9.85 9.70
CA ILE A 2 -8.07 -8.59 9.13
C ILE A 2 -9.60 -8.71 9.09
N GLN A 3 -10.31 -7.75 9.71
CA GLN A 3 -11.77 -7.77 9.77
C GLN A 3 -12.39 -6.70 8.86
N ASP A 4 -11.66 -5.63 8.56
CA ASP A 4 -12.15 -4.48 7.80
C ASP A 4 -11.49 -4.34 6.43
N GLN A 5 -12.26 -3.96 5.42
CA GLN A 5 -11.76 -3.78 4.05
C GLN A 5 -10.69 -2.68 3.96
N TYR A 6 -10.81 -1.57 4.71
CA TYR A 6 -9.77 -0.54 4.72
C TYR A 6 -8.44 -1.06 5.30
N ALA A 7 -8.50 -1.93 6.32
CA ALA A 7 -7.30 -2.54 6.90
C ALA A 7 -6.62 -3.50 5.90
N ALA A 8 -7.41 -4.16 5.05
CA ALA A 8 -6.87 -4.98 3.97
C ALA A 8 -6.06 -4.14 2.98
N ILE A 9 -6.56 -2.98 2.55
CA ILE A 9 -5.80 -2.07 1.69
C ILE A 9 -4.51 -1.60 2.36
N VAL A 10 -4.57 -1.23 3.64
CA VAL A 10 -3.37 -0.81 4.41
C VAL A 10 -2.29 -1.89 4.40
N GLU A 11 -2.66 -3.17 4.54
CA GLU A 11 -1.69 -4.28 4.48
C GLU A 11 -1.11 -4.47 3.08
N LEU A 12 -1.90 -4.26 2.02
CA LEU A 12 -1.39 -4.31 0.64
C LEU A 12 -0.43 -3.14 0.36
N VAL A 13 -0.73 -1.94 0.85
CA VAL A 13 0.18 -0.77 0.74
C VAL A 13 1.49 -0.98 1.51
N LYS A 14 1.46 -1.63 2.67
CA LYS A 14 2.68 -2.04 3.38
C LYS A 14 3.53 -2.99 2.55
N ASN A 15 2.92 -3.89 1.76
CA ASN A 15 3.68 -4.75 0.87
C ASN A 15 4.37 -3.96 -0.25
N CYS A 16 3.73 -2.91 -0.79
CA CYS A 16 4.37 -2.00 -1.74
C CYS A 16 5.60 -1.32 -1.12
N TYR A 17 5.48 -0.83 0.13
CA TYR A 17 6.62 -0.27 0.89
C TYR A 17 7.74 -1.28 1.11
N ASP A 18 7.39 -2.52 1.49
CA ASP A 18 8.33 -3.61 1.74
C ASP A 18 9.05 -4.08 0.45
N ALA A 19 8.43 -3.84 -0.71
CA ALA A 19 9.00 -4.09 -2.04
C ALA A 19 9.96 -2.99 -2.52
N ASP A 20 10.36 -2.06 -1.64
CA ASP A 20 11.20 -0.90 -1.98
C ASP A 20 10.60 0.02 -3.04
N SER A 21 9.28 0.03 -3.17
CA SER A 21 8.59 0.92 -4.10
C SER A 21 8.75 2.38 -3.71
N LYS A 22 8.74 3.27 -4.71
CA LYS A 22 8.68 4.73 -4.50
C LYS A 22 7.26 5.22 -4.28
N TYR A 23 6.26 4.49 -4.79
CA TYR A 23 4.86 4.83 -4.61
C TYR A 23 3.98 3.59 -4.48
N ALA A 24 2.81 3.78 -3.89
CA ALA A 24 1.66 2.89 -4.00
C ALA A 24 0.46 3.69 -4.50
N GLN A 25 -0.10 3.32 -5.64
CA GLN A 25 -1.29 3.92 -6.18
C GLN A 25 -2.48 2.99 -5.95
N ILE A 26 -3.53 3.52 -5.32
CA ILE A 26 -4.79 2.83 -5.06
C ILE A 26 -5.85 3.49 -5.90
N THR A 27 -6.54 2.74 -6.74
CA THR A 27 -7.64 3.27 -7.57
C THR A 27 -8.90 2.47 -7.35
N PHE A 28 -10.00 3.17 -7.08
CA PHE A 28 -11.34 2.61 -7.00
C PHE A 28 -12.11 2.95 -8.27
N LYS A 29 -12.76 1.95 -8.86
CA LYS A 29 -13.57 2.10 -10.06
C LYS A 29 -14.84 1.27 -9.99
N LYS A 30 -15.97 1.84 -10.42
CA LYS A 30 -17.20 1.07 -10.66
C LYS A 30 -17.30 0.72 -12.15
N ILE A 31 -17.60 -0.53 -12.44
CA ILE A 31 -17.84 -1.05 -13.80
C ILE A 31 -19.22 -1.69 -13.80
N PRO A 32 -20.29 -0.88 -13.94
CA PRO A 32 -21.67 -1.34 -13.77
C PRO A 32 -22.06 -2.47 -14.73
N GLU A 33 -21.58 -2.44 -15.98
CA GLU A 33 -21.84 -3.44 -16.99
C GLU A 33 -21.30 -4.84 -16.66
N LYS A 34 -20.35 -4.91 -15.72
CA LYS A 34 -19.76 -6.16 -15.19
C LYS A 34 -20.19 -6.47 -13.76
N ASP A 35 -21.04 -5.65 -13.15
CA ASP A 35 -21.35 -5.68 -11.72
C ASP A 35 -20.05 -5.74 -10.88
N CYS A 36 -19.01 -4.99 -11.29
CA CYS A 36 -17.69 -5.04 -10.67
C CYS A 36 -17.33 -3.69 -10.02
N LEU A 37 -17.08 -3.73 -8.72
CA LEU A 37 -16.30 -2.73 -8.01
C LEU A 37 -14.85 -3.17 -8.05
N GLU A 38 -14.06 -2.47 -8.82
CA GLU A 38 -12.64 -2.72 -9.02
C GLU A 38 -11.81 -1.89 -8.04
N ILE A 39 -10.88 -2.55 -7.37
CA ILE A 39 -9.83 -1.92 -6.56
C ILE A 39 -8.49 -2.33 -7.19
N LYS A 40 -7.79 -1.35 -7.75
CA LYS A 40 -6.45 -1.55 -8.30
C LYS A 40 -5.42 -0.99 -7.32
N ILE A 41 -4.38 -1.78 -7.04
CA ILE A 41 -3.22 -1.36 -6.24
C ILE A 41 -1.97 -1.63 -7.07
N GLU A 42 -1.19 -0.59 -7.31
CA GLU A 42 -0.03 -0.62 -8.19
C GLU A 42 1.19 -0.01 -7.49
N ASP A 43 2.36 -0.62 -7.70
CA ASP A 43 3.64 -0.17 -7.18
C ASP A 43 4.77 -0.35 -8.21
N ASN A 44 5.86 0.38 -8.04
CA ASN A 44 7.08 0.28 -8.84
C ASN A 44 8.24 -0.33 -8.05
N GLY A 45 7.96 -1.25 -7.14
CA GLY A 45 8.97 -1.94 -6.35
C GLY A 45 9.77 -2.97 -7.15
N HIS A 46 10.45 -3.86 -6.44
CA HIS A 46 11.28 -4.89 -7.08
C HIS A 46 10.49 -6.02 -7.76
N GLY A 47 9.15 -6.03 -7.63
CA GLY A 47 8.31 -7.11 -8.13
C GLY A 47 8.59 -8.46 -7.48
N MET A 48 8.03 -9.52 -8.07
CA MET A 48 8.19 -10.89 -7.62
C MET A 48 8.66 -11.78 -8.77
N SER A 49 9.65 -12.63 -8.51
CA SER A 49 10.03 -13.68 -9.45
C SER A 49 8.90 -14.73 -9.58
N PRO A 50 8.87 -15.53 -10.67
CA PRO A 50 7.90 -16.62 -10.79
C PRO A 50 7.92 -17.55 -9.56
N GLU A 51 9.11 -17.85 -9.03
CA GLU A 51 9.30 -18.66 -7.84
C GLU A 51 8.74 -17.99 -6.58
N ASP A 52 8.89 -16.67 -6.44
CA ASP A 52 8.33 -15.92 -5.33
C ASP A 52 6.80 -15.91 -5.37
N VAL A 53 6.21 -15.80 -6.56
CA VAL A 53 4.75 -15.91 -6.72
C VAL A 53 4.27 -17.30 -6.29
N ILE A 54 4.93 -18.37 -6.73
CA ILE A 54 4.55 -19.75 -6.42
C ILE A 54 4.75 -20.06 -4.93
N ASN A 55 5.96 -19.78 -4.40
CA ASN A 55 6.41 -20.32 -3.12
C ASN A 55 6.13 -19.37 -1.95
N LYS A 56 5.87 -18.08 -2.21
CA LYS A 56 5.66 -17.07 -1.16
C LYS A 56 4.29 -16.42 -1.24
N TRP A 57 3.88 -15.99 -2.45
CA TRP A 57 2.61 -15.27 -2.57
C TRP A 57 1.42 -16.21 -2.52
N LEU A 58 1.47 -17.36 -3.22
CA LEU A 58 0.41 -18.38 -3.23
C LEU A 58 0.38 -19.26 -1.97
N VAL A 59 1.48 -19.37 -1.22
CA VAL A 59 1.58 -20.22 -0.02
C VAL A 59 1.22 -19.44 1.25
N PRO A 60 0.34 -19.98 2.14
CA PRO A 60 0.00 -19.34 3.41
C PRO A 60 1.20 -19.29 4.35
N SER A 61 1.33 -18.17 5.10
CA SER A 61 2.23 -18.06 6.26
C SER A 61 3.65 -18.55 6.01
N THR A 62 4.37 -17.92 5.06
CA THR A 62 5.81 -18.15 4.97
C THR A 62 6.51 -17.36 6.09
N ASP A 63 7.36 -18.02 6.86
CA ASP A 63 8.17 -17.41 7.94
C ASP A 63 9.28 -16.47 7.41
N ASP A 64 9.37 -16.28 6.11
CA ASP A 64 10.40 -15.47 5.46
C ASP A 64 10.47 -14.03 5.97
N LYS A 65 9.29 -13.38 6.20
CA LYS A 65 9.24 -12.01 6.74
C LYS A 65 9.60 -11.92 8.22
N LEU A 66 9.47 -12.99 8.98
CA LEU A 66 9.90 -13.04 10.39
C LEU A 66 11.42 -13.08 10.51
N ARG A 67 12.12 -13.66 9.54
CA ARG A 67 13.59 -13.79 9.52
C ARG A 67 14.27 -12.56 8.92
N LYS A 68 13.68 -11.94 7.89
CA LYS A 68 14.19 -10.73 7.24
C LYS A 68 13.58 -9.49 7.92
N LYS A 69 14.41 -8.70 8.58
CA LYS A 69 13.98 -7.47 9.26
C LYS A 69 14.01 -6.24 8.35
N ARG A 70 14.70 -6.32 7.22
CA ARG A 70 14.91 -5.21 6.27
C ARG A 70 14.72 -5.66 4.83
N SER A 71 14.27 -4.72 4.00
CA SER A 71 14.23 -4.87 2.55
C SER A 71 15.64 -4.83 1.93
N PRO A 72 15.79 -5.17 0.63
CA PRO A 72 17.06 -5.00 -0.08
C PRO A 72 17.66 -3.60 -0.01
N MET A 73 16.84 -2.54 0.00
CA MET A 73 17.29 -1.15 0.15
C MET A 73 17.40 -0.69 1.62
N GLY A 74 17.23 -1.60 2.59
CA GLY A 74 17.44 -1.33 4.00
C GLY A 74 16.22 -0.80 4.76
N ARG A 75 15.04 -0.67 4.14
CA ARG A 75 13.79 -0.29 4.81
C ARG A 75 13.41 -1.33 5.87
N VAL A 76 12.93 -0.88 7.03
CA VAL A 76 12.38 -1.79 8.03
C VAL A 76 11.04 -2.30 7.53
N LEU A 77 10.91 -3.64 7.39
CA LEU A 77 9.70 -4.26 6.89
C LEU A 77 8.51 -4.01 7.81
N GLN A 78 7.39 -3.59 7.24
CA GLN A 78 6.14 -3.29 7.95
C GLN A 78 5.18 -4.48 7.94
N GLY A 79 5.21 -5.32 6.91
CA GLY A 79 4.40 -6.53 6.80
C GLY A 79 4.97 -7.66 7.65
N ARG A 80 4.32 -8.00 8.78
CA ARG A 80 4.85 -8.98 9.76
C ARG A 80 4.32 -10.40 9.60
N LYS A 81 3.18 -10.61 8.91
CA LYS A 81 2.40 -11.86 9.07
C LYS A 81 2.20 -12.68 7.78
N GLY A 82 2.71 -12.26 6.61
CA GLY A 82 2.48 -12.98 5.36
C GLY A 82 0.99 -13.10 4.96
N ILE A 83 0.14 -12.16 5.43
CA ILE A 83 -1.32 -12.19 5.25
C ILE A 83 -1.83 -11.35 4.07
N GLY A 84 -0.93 -10.77 3.26
CA GLY A 84 -1.30 -9.87 2.16
C GLY A 84 -2.31 -10.46 1.17
N ARG A 85 -2.18 -11.75 0.84
CA ARG A 85 -3.16 -12.42 -0.05
C ARG A 85 -4.55 -12.57 0.60
N TYR A 86 -4.62 -12.81 1.94
CA TYR A 86 -5.90 -12.84 2.66
C TYR A 86 -6.52 -11.44 2.71
N ALA A 87 -5.69 -10.39 2.75
CA ALA A 87 -6.17 -9.03 2.59
C ALA A 87 -6.90 -8.86 1.25
N ALA A 88 -6.32 -9.38 0.16
CA ALA A 88 -6.96 -9.31 -1.15
C ALA A 88 -8.30 -10.05 -1.20
N SER A 89 -8.44 -11.22 -0.56
CA SER A 89 -9.69 -11.99 -0.54
C SER A 89 -10.83 -11.31 0.23
N ILE A 90 -10.52 -10.40 1.15
CA ILE A 90 -11.53 -9.60 1.88
C ILE A 90 -12.08 -8.49 0.99
N LEU A 91 -11.29 -8.01 0.04
CA LEU A 91 -11.66 -6.91 -0.86
C LEU A 91 -12.53 -7.35 -2.02
N GLY A 92 -12.39 -8.60 -2.49
CA GLY A 92 -13.18 -9.13 -3.60
C GLY A 92 -12.91 -10.59 -3.89
N ASP A 93 -13.80 -11.21 -4.66
CA ASP A 93 -13.72 -12.61 -5.03
C ASP A 93 -12.73 -12.88 -6.18
N ASP A 94 -12.66 -11.97 -7.15
CA ASP A 94 -11.78 -12.08 -8.30
C ASP A 94 -10.51 -11.25 -8.09
N LEU A 95 -9.35 -11.88 -8.29
CA LEU A 95 -8.05 -11.25 -8.18
C LEU A 95 -7.22 -11.52 -9.41
N LYS A 96 -6.66 -10.48 -10.00
CA LYS A 96 -5.58 -10.55 -10.97
C LYS A 96 -4.32 -9.95 -10.34
N LEU A 97 -3.21 -10.67 -10.38
CA LEU A 97 -1.87 -10.19 -10.04
C LEU A 97 -1.03 -10.20 -11.30
N ASP A 98 -0.45 -9.06 -11.63
CA ASP A 98 0.61 -8.91 -12.62
C ASP A 98 1.85 -8.37 -11.89
N THR A 99 3.00 -9.01 -12.06
CA THR A 99 4.25 -8.58 -11.43
C THR A 99 5.43 -8.77 -12.36
N ILE A 100 6.37 -7.82 -12.32
CA ILE A 100 7.59 -7.84 -13.12
C ILE A 100 8.77 -7.76 -12.17
N ASP A 101 9.64 -8.76 -12.20
CA ASP A 101 10.86 -8.77 -11.38
C ASP A 101 11.97 -7.91 -12.01
N LYS A 102 13.07 -7.71 -11.26
CA LYS A 102 14.24 -6.95 -11.72
C LYS A 102 14.98 -7.58 -12.92
N ASN A 103 14.66 -8.84 -13.25
CA ASN A 103 15.24 -9.55 -14.38
C ASN A 103 14.35 -9.50 -15.63
N GLY A 104 13.25 -8.75 -15.61
CA GLY A 104 12.29 -8.64 -16.70
C GLY A 104 11.43 -9.89 -16.88
N ASN A 105 11.22 -10.70 -15.83
CA ASN A 105 10.24 -11.76 -15.87
C ASN A 105 8.89 -11.19 -15.44
N GLU A 106 7.96 -11.11 -16.38
CA GLU A 106 6.57 -10.76 -16.11
C GLU A 106 5.79 -12.01 -15.78
N THR A 107 5.12 -12.01 -14.63
CA THR A 107 4.32 -13.14 -14.15
C THR A 107 2.90 -12.66 -13.88
N SER A 108 1.93 -13.37 -14.47
CA SER A 108 0.49 -13.09 -14.31
C SER A 108 -0.22 -14.30 -13.72
N ILE A 109 -1.08 -14.05 -12.73
CA ILE A 109 -2.01 -15.04 -12.19
C ILE A 109 -3.41 -14.44 -12.07
N TYR A 110 -4.40 -15.32 -12.15
CA TYR A 110 -5.79 -15.01 -11.85
C TYR A 110 -6.31 -16.01 -10.82
N VAL A 111 -6.95 -15.48 -9.78
CA VAL A 111 -7.50 -16.27 -8.68
C VAL A 111 -8.96 -15.85 -8.46
N LYS A 112 -9.85 -16.84 -8.40
CA LYS A 112 -11.20 -16.67 -7.94
C LYS A 112 -11.35 -17.39 -6.61
N TRP A 113 -11.52 -16.63 -5.52
CA TRP A 113 -11.49 -17.19 -4.17
C TRP A 113 -12.61 -18.18 -3.92
N SER A 114 -13.83 -17.90 -4.44
CA SER A 114 -14.97 -18.80 -4.34
C SER A 114 -14.74 -20.17 -5.00
N ASP A 115 -13.89 -20.24 -6.03
CA ASP A 115 -13.51 -21.50 -6.65
C ASP A 115 -12.53 -22.28 -5.79
N LEU A 116 -11.64 -21.59 -5.07
CA LEU A 116 -10.69 -22.23 -4.17
C LEU A 116 -11.37 -22.88 -2.95
N LEU A 117 -12.47 -22.28 -2.48
CA LEU A 117 -13.24 -22.81 -1.35
C LEU A 117 -13.98 -24.14 -1.66
N LYS A 118 -14.05 -24.53 -2.95
CA LYS A 118 -14.66 -25.82 -3.37
C LYS A 118 -13.74 -27.02 -3.14
N TYR A 119 -12.45 -26.79 -2.89
CA TYR A 119 -11.47 -27.85 -2.68
C TYR A 119 -11.26 -28.10 -1.20
N GLU A 120 -11.28 -29.36 -0.78
CA GLU A 120 -11.03 -29.77 0.60
C GLU A 120 -9.55 -29.63 1.00
N HIS A 121 -8.64 -29.72 0.01
CA HIS A 121 -7.21 -29.66 0.22
C HIS A 121 -6.54 -28.63 -0.71
N LEU A 122 -5.60 -27.86 -0.17
CA LEU A 122 -4.89 -26.79 -0.88
C LEU A 122 -4.00 -27.30 -2.03
N ASP A 123 -3.53 -28.55 -1.95
CA ASP A 123 -2.71 -29.20 -2.97
C ASP A 123 -3.47 -29.56 -4.25
N GLN A 124 -4.82 -29.56 -4.19
CA GLN A 124 -5.70 -29.76 -5.34
C GLN A 124 -5.88 -28.51 -6.18
N ILE A 125 -5.49 -27.35 -5.64
CA ILE A 125 -5.68 -26.06 -6.28
C ILE A 125 -4.61 -25.83 -7.36
N LYS A 126 -5.06 -25.73 -8.61
CA LYS A 126 -4.20 -25.35 -9.74
C LYS A 126 -4.48 -23.91 -10.14
N VAL A 127 -3.60 -23.00 -9.80
CA VAL A 127 -3.65 -21.62 -10.29
C VAL A 127 -2.80 -21.55 -11.57
N PRO A 128 -3.38 -21.20 -12.72
CA PRO A 128 -2.63 -21.00 -13.95
C PRO A 128 -1.65 -19.83 -13.79
N ILE A 129 -0.37 -20.07 -14.04
CA ILE A 129 0.67 -19.05 -13.99
C ILE A 129 1.17 -18.84 -15.42
N LYS A 130 1.15 -17.58 -15.88
CA LYS A 130 1.74 -17.18 -17.16
C LYS A 130 2.99 -16.39 -16.87
N THR A 131 4.10 -16.77 -17.52
CA THR A 131 5.37 -16.04 -17.40
C THR A 131 5.91 -15.74 -18.79
N GLN A 132 6.37 -14.50 -19.00
CA GLN A 132 7.01 -14.05 -20.23
C GLN A 132 8.14 -13.07 -19.91
N LYS A 133 9.00 -12.80 -20.90
CA LYS A 133 10.01 -11.74 -20.80
C LYS A 133 9.42 -10.43 -21.27
N THR A 134 9.82 -9.35 -20.61
CA THR A 134 9.41 -7.97 -20.95
C THR A 134 10.55 -6.98 -20.67
N ASP A 135 10.55 -5.86 -21.39
CA ASP A 135 11.43 -4.73 -21.16
C ASP A 135 10.80 -3.66 -20.24
N ASN A 136 9.59 -3.92 -19.74
CA ASN A 136 8.92 -3.02 -18.81
C ASN A 136 9.63 -2.99 -17.44
N SER A 137 9.47 -1.88 -16.72
CA SER A 137 10.04 -1.69 -15.39
C SER A 137 9.45 -2.68 -14.38
N SER A 138 10.23 -3.02 -13.36
CA SER A 138 9.78 -3.86 -12.25
C SER A 138 8.67 -3.18 -11.44
N GLY A 139 7.79 -4.00 -10.87
CA GLY A 139 6.67 -3.54 -10.04
C GLY A 139 5.62 -4.63 -9.88
N THR A 140 4.53 -4.29 -9.19
CA THR A 140 3.40 -5.20 -8.99
C THR A 140 2.09 -4.44 -9.15
N MET A 141 1.13 -5.05 -9.82
CA MET A 141 -0.24 -4.58 -9.95
C MET A 141 -1.20 -5.67 -9.49
N LEU A 142 -2.05 -5.32 -8.53
CA LEU A 142 -3.18 -6.11 -8.07
C LEU A 142 -4.47 -5.47 -8.57
N VAL A 143 -5.33 -6.24 -9.21
CA VAL A 143 -6.67 -5.83 -9.60
C VAL A 143 -7.65 -6.78 -8.92
N ILE A 144 -8.47 -6.24 -8.03
CA ILE A 144 -9.42 -6.98 -7.21
C ILE A 144 -10.83 -6.53 -7.58
N CYS A 145 -11.71 -7.48 -7.87
CA CYS A 145 -13.09 -7.20 -8.21
C CYS A 145 -14.03 -7.84 -7.20
N SER A 146 -14.93 -7.03 -6.64
CA SER A 146 -16.10 -7.47 -5.88
C SER A 146 -17.38 -7.08 -6.62
N LYS A 147 -18.50 -7.74 -6.33
CA LYS A 147 -19.78 -7.34 -6.90
C LYS A 147 -20.26 -6.03 -6.29
N ILE A 148 -20.63 -5.05 -7.13
CA ILE A 148 -21.23 -3.79 -6.68
C ILE A 148 -22.49 -4.06 -5.86
N SER A 149 -23.34 -4.97 -6.33
CA SER A 149 -24.60 -5.34 -5.70
C SER A 149 -24.48 -5.97 -4.31
N GLN A 150 -23.25 -6.39 -3.92
CA GLN A 150 -22.96 -7.04 -2.63
C GLN A 150 -21.96 -6.24 -1.78
N ASN A 151 -21.52 -5.09 -2.22
CA ASN A 151 -20.50 -4.29 -1.53
C ASN A 151 -20.96 -2.85 -1.33
N ASP A 152 -21.60 -2.59 -0.18
CA ASP A 152 -22.01 -1.28 0.30
C ASP A 152 -21.01 -0.66 1.31
N TYR A 153 -19.87 -1.33 1.54
CA TYR A 153 -18.87 -0.93 2.52
C TYR A 153 -18.24 0.43 2.22
N TRP A 154 -17.94 0.71 0.93
CA TRP A 154 -17.14 1.85 0.51
C TRP A 154 -17.95 3.15 0.47
N THR A 155 -18.34 3.61 1.66
CA THR A 155 -18.99 4.91 1.90
C THR A 155 -17.93 6.03 2.08
N LEU A 156 -18.38 7.30 2.07
CA LEU A 156 -17.50 8.43 2.36
C LEU A 156 -16.81 8.29 3.73
N ASP A 157 -17.48 7.71 4.72
CA ASP A 157 -16.89 7.51 6.05
C ASP A 157 -15.86 6.38 6.05
N ALA A 158 -16.08 5.32 5.26
CA ALA A 158 -15.06 4.28 5.05
C ALA A 158 -13.79 4.86 4.39
N PHE A 159 -13.95 5.74 3.41
CA PHE A 159 -12.82 6.44 2.79
C PHE A 159 -12.12 7.43 3.73
N LYS A 160 -12.85 8.10 4.64
CA LYS A 160 -12.22 8.91 5.70
C LYS A 160 -11.34 8.05 6.61
N LYS A 161 -11.84 6.87 7.02
CA LYS A 161 -11.05 5.89 7.80
C LYS A 161 -9.83 5.41 7.03
N LEU A 162 -9.99 5.04 5.76
CA LEU A 162 -8.88 4.62 4.90
C LEU A 162 -7.80 5.72 4.83
N ARG A 163 -8.18 6.96 4.50
CA ARG A 163 -7.24 8.10 4.48
C ARG A 163 -6.52 8.28 5.81
N PHE A 164 -7.26 8.16 6.92
CA PHE A 164 -6.67 8.27 8.26
C PHE A 164 -5.60 7.22 8.50
N GLU A 165 -5.84 5.97 8.13
CA GLU A 165 -4.87 4.89 8.31
C GLU A 165 -3.68 4.99 7.34
N LEU A 166 -3.91 5.38 6.08
CA LEU A 166 -2.85 5.58 5.10
C LEU A 166 -1.89 6.70 5.51
N LYS A 167 -2.37 7.79 6.13
CA LYS A 167 -1.54 8.88 6.65
C LYS A 167 -0.51 8.40 7.68
N LYS A 168 -0.80 7.34 8.42
CA LYS A 168 0.14 6.76 9.41
C LYS A 168 1.32 6.04 8.76
N LEU A 169 1.19 5.64 7.47
CA LEU A 169 2.25 4.98 6.72
C LEU A 169 3.24 5.97 6.10
N VAL A 170 2.84 7.22 5.97
CA VAL A 170 3.70 8.28 5.42
C VAL A 170 4.51 8.90 6.55
N PRO A 171 5.86 8.90 6.46
CA PRO A 171 6.70 9.50 7.49
C PRO A 171 6.39 10.99 7.67
N PRO A 172 6.30 11.50 8.92
CA PRO A 172 5.97 12.91 9.18
C PRO A 172 7.16 13.87 8.96
N THR A 173 8.21 13.43 8.29
CA THR A 173 9.43 14.19 8.11
C THR A 173 9.26 15.27 7.05
N ASN A 174 9.55 16.53 7.41
CA ASN A 174 9.84 17.61 6.47
C ASN A 174 11.22 17.36 5.85
N VAL A 175 11.39 16.29 5.10
CA VAL A 175 12.62 16.07 4.35
C VAL A 175 12.55 16.99 3.13
N GLU A 176 13.43 17.96 3.05
CA GLU A 176 13.56 18.88 1.90
C GLU A 176 13.86 18.14 0.58
N ASN A 177 14.22 16.86 0.66
CA ASN A 177 14.41 15.95 -0.47
C ASN A 177 13.26 14.94 -0.55
N TYR A 178 12.15 15.36 -1.11
CA TYR A 178 10.94 14.53 -1.34
C TYR A 178 11.16 13.37 -2.31
N ASP A 179 12.26 13.34 -3.06
CA ASP A 179 12.50 12.36 -4.13
C ASP A 179 12.76 10.92 -3.64
N ASP A 180 13.06 10.74 -2.35
CA ASP A 180 13.37 9.40 -1.77
C ASP A 180 12.30 8.87 -0.82
N THR A 181 11.16 9.58 -0.68
CA THR A 181 10.10 9.19 0.22
C THR A 181 9.03 8.38 -0.51
N PHE A 182 8.59 7.28 0.14
CA PHE A 182 7.44 6.50 -0.33
C PHE A 182 6.17 7.35 -0.34
N GLN A 183 5.53 7.45 -1.50
CA GLN A 183 4.30 8.20 -1.71
C GLN A 183 3.10 7.27 -1.81
N ILE A 184 1.95 7.72 -1.34
CA ILE A 184 0.69 6.99 -1.45
C ILE A 184 -0.30 7.88 -2.19
N GLU A 185 -0.88 7.36 -3.28
CA GLU A 185 -1.92 8.00 -4.05
C GLU A 185 -3.24 7.25 -3.90
N LEU A 186 -4.31 7.97 -3.67
CA LEU A 186 -5.67 7.44 -3.62
C LEU A 186 -6.48 8.09 -4.72
N GLY A 187 -6.99 7.29 -5.65
CA GLY A 187 -7.73 7.74 -6.81
C GLY A 187 -9.12 7.12 -6.92
N PHE A 188 -10.02 7.85 -7.56
CA PHE A 188 -11.36 7.42 -7.90
C PHE A 188 -11.59 7.66 -9.38
N ASP A 189 -11.96 6.60 -10.11
CA ASP A 189 -12.23 6.60 -11.55
C ASP A 189 -13.68 6.13 -11.77
N ASP A 190 -14.56 7.06 -12.12
CA ASP A 190 -16.01 6.81 -12.26
C ASP A 190 -16.61 6.03 -11.06
N PHE A 191 -16.10 6.31 -9.85
CA PHE A 191 -16.56 5.65 -8.62
C PHE A 191 -17.76 6.35 -8.02
N PHE A 192 -17.72 7.68 -7.96
CA PHE A 192 -18.79 8.51 -7.44
C PHE A 192 -19.65 9.08 -8.58
N ASP A 193 -20.96 9.19 -8.34
CA ASP A 193 -21.88 9.85 -9.28
C ASP A 193 -21.52 11.34 -9.46
N ASP A 194 -21.09 11.98 -8.37
CA ASP A 194 -20.50 13.32 -8.40
C ASP A 194 -19.07 13.26 -8.98
N LYS A 195 -18.91 13.80 -10.17
CA LYS A 195 -17.65 13.80 -10.91
C LYS A 195 -16.52 14.57 -10.22
N GLU A 196 -16.86 15.57 -9.39
CA GLU A 196 -15.86 16.34 -8.64
C GLU A 196 -15.15 15.51 -7.57
N LEU A 197 -15.75 14.40 -7.13
CA LEU A 197 -15.17 13.46 -6.19
C LEU A 197 -14.25 12.41 -6.86
N ASN A 198 -14.30 12.29 -8.18
CA ASN A 198 -13.46 11.36 -8.94
C ASN A 198 -12.11 11.99 -9.24
N ILE A 199 -11.28 12.11 -8.20
CA ILE A 199 -9.95 12.73 -8.24
C ILE A 199 -8.88 11.74 -7.79
N VAL A 200 -7.63 12.06 -8.09
CA VAL A 200 -6.45 11.42 -7.49
C VAL A 200 -5.85 12.39 -6.49
N GLU A 201 -5.64 11.92 -5.27
CA GLU A 201 -5.02 12.69 -4.19
C GLU A 201 -3.75 11.99 -3.68
N THR A 202 -2.71 12.77 -3.41
CA THR A 202 -1.55 12.28 -2.67
C THR A 202 -1.82 12.34 -1.18
N ILE A 203 -1.65 11.22 -0.48
CA ILE A 203 -1.84 11.13 0.98
C ILE A 203 -0.68 11.84 1.67
N LYS A 204 -0.97 12.99 2.28
CA LYS A 204 0.00 13.75 3.06
C LYS A 204 0.07 13.22 4.49
N PRO A 205 1.26 13.18 5.12
CA PRO A 205 1.41 12.76 6.52
C PRO A 205 0.65 13.69 7.46
N TYR A 206 0.45 13.23 8.69
CA TYR A 206 -0.03 14.13 9.73
C TYR A 206 1.00 15.23 9.99
N PRO A 207 0.58 16.48 10.15
CA PRO A 207 1.49 17.60 10.46
C PRO A 207 1.96 17.57 11.91
N ILE A 208 2.32 16.39 12.46
CA ILE A 208 2.69 16.20 13.87
C ILE A 208 3.87 17.10 14.23
N LEU A 209 4.84 17.24 13.32
CA LEU A 209 6.01 18.09 13.55
C LEU A 209 5.69 19.59 13.54
N ASN A 210 4.49 19.98 13.09
CA ASN A 210 4.01 21.36 13.11
C ASN A 210 3.08 21.63 14.30
N LEU A 211 2.65 20.58 15.02
CA LEU A 211 1.78 20.65 16.20
C LEU A 211 2.65 20.61 17.47
N TYR A 212 3.55 21.59 17.63
CA TYR A 212 4.42 21.66 18.79
C TYR A 212 4.21 22.98 19.54
N ASP A 213 4.27 22.92 20.87
CA ASP A 213 4.39 24.10 21.71
C ASP A 213 5.82 24.63 21.68
N TYR A 214 6.81 23.72 21.67
CA TYR A 214 8.24 24.01 21.67
C TYR A 214 8.96 23.14 20.64
N ARG A 215 9.88 23.73 19.89
CA ARG A 215 10.71 23.04 18.91
C ARG A 215 12.17 23.43 19.09
N ILE A 216 13.06 22.42 19.09
CA ILE A 216 14.51 22.60 18.99
C ILE A 216 14.93 21.94 17.69
N SER A 217 15.58 22.70 16.82
CA SER A 217 16.12 22.22 15.54
C SER A 217 17.55 22.69 15.35
N GLY A 218 18.37 21.95 14.61
CA GLY A 218 19.73 22.33 14.34
C GLY A 218 20.65 21.14 14.06
N THR A 219 21.95 21.42 14.00
CA THR A 219 22.99 20.43 13.70
C THR A 219 23.97 20.34 14.85
N ILE A 220 24.31 19.13 15.25
CA ILE A 220 25.39 18.86 16.22
C ILE A 220 26.58 18.32 15.43
N LEU A 221 27.74 18.98 15.59
CA LEU A 221 28.98 18.60 14.94
C LEU A 221 29.68 17.47 15.68
N SER A 222 30.64 16.82 15.03
CA SER A 222 31.40 15.69 15.61
C SER A 222 32.24 16.05 16.85
N ASP A 223 32.55 17.35 17.03
CA ASP A 223 33.24 17.88 18.21
C ASP A 223 32.32 18.18 19.39
N GLY A 224 31.01 17.84 19.27
CA GLY A 224 29.98 18.07 20.28
C GLY A 224 29.41 19.48 20.33
N LYS A 225 29.89 20.41 19.45
CA LYS A 225 29.31 21.74 19.30
C LYS A 225 28.16 21.69 18.31
N GLY A 226 27.21 22.60 18.46
CA GLY A 226 26.05 22.67 17.56
C GLY A 226 25.46 24.08 17.52
N ILE A 227 24.76 24.34 16.41
CA ILE A 227 23.91 25.51 16.27
C ILE A 227 22.49 25.01 16.40
N LEU A 228 21.79 25.43 17.47
CA LEU A 228 20.42 25.03 17.76
C LEU A 228 19.50 26.26 17.64
N LYS A 229 18.37 26.08 16.97
CA LYS A 229 17.27 27.03 16.92
C LYS A 229 16.18 26.56 17.86
N TYR A 230 15.75 27.41 18.76
CA TYR A 230 14.61 27.21 19.63
C TYR A 230 13.42 28.03 19.15
N GLU A 231 12.27 27.41 19.05
CA GLU A 231 11.00 28.03 18.64
C GLU A 231 9.94 27.71 19.71
N ASN A 232 9.18 28.73 20.10
CA ASN A 232 8.10 28.62 21.07
C ASN A 232 6.83 29.24 20.48
N GLN A 233 5.84 28.41 20.11
CA GLN A 233 4.59 28.90 19.50
C GLN A 233 3.65 29.58 20.49
N LYS A 234 3.82 29.36 21.82
CA LYS A 234 3.01 30.03 22.84
C LYS A 234 3.31 31.50 23.01
N ILE A 235 4.53 31.94 22.61
CA ILE A 235 4.95 33.35 22.75
C ILE A 235 4.50 34.19 21.55
N THR A 236 4.22 33.58 20.38
CA THR A 236 3.80 34.31 19.18
C THR A 236 2.35 34.84 19.22
N ASN A 237 1.54 34.38 20.17
CA ASN A 237 0.15 34.81 20.34
C ASN A 237 -0.08 35.70 21.59
N GLY A 238 0.97 36.11 22.27
CA GLY A 238 0.92 37.02 23.40
C GLY A 238 1.88 38.18 23.17
N GLU A 239 1.35 39.39 23.08
CA GLU A 239 2.15 40.60 23.25
C GLU A 239 2.87 40.47 24.60
N VAL A 240 4.19 40.52 24.56
CA VAL A 240 4.99 40.65 25.77
C VAL A 240 5.02 42.14 26.10
N GLU A 241 4.25 42.55 27.12
CA GLU A 241 4.52 43.80 27.82
C GLU A 241 5.86 43.67 28.61
#